data_cbe10388b72197499f118f3b0d07587c
#
_entry.id   cbe10388b72197499f118f3b0d07587c
#
_cell.length_a   1.000
_cell.length_b   1.000
_cell.length_c   1.000
_cell.angle_alpha   90.00
_cell.angle_beta   90.00
_cell.angle_gamma   90.00
#
_symmetry.space_group_name_H-M   'P 1'
#
loop_
_entity.id
_entity.type
_entity.pdbx_description
1 polymer ?
#
loop_
_entity_poly.entity_id
_entity_poly.type
_entity_poly.pdbx_seq_one_letter_code
_entity_poly.pdbx_strand_id
1 'polypeptide(L)'
;MCIDKQEPIWRPSTQRVKKANVTSFCEYLQKSELGNFEDYDALWDWSVTNIENFWSAFWDYGNIQGSKGDVVLTPCKEIINAKFFPNGKINYAENVLNASNNGPAIIFHDEGGARTEWSWKELYNSVSLLQQSLRESGVQKGDRVAGIVPNSPYTIVALLAVSSIGAVWSSCSPDFGLSAALDRISQIEPKVLFCADGYQYNGKEISNIKIAADLTSRVPSIQKTIIFPLNHVEADISPIGEKGILWSDYLAPFAVQKIHYERVNFNDPLFIMFSSGTTGLPK
;
A
#
# COMPACT_ATOMS: atom_id res chain seq x y z
N MET A 1 38.40 20.71 -5.43
CA MET A 1 38.58 19.93 -4.20
C MET A 1 38.31 18.48 -4.57
N CYS A 2 39.36 17.65 -4.74
CA CYS A 2 39.16 16.20 -4.92
C CYS A 2 38.65 15.65 -3.60
N ILE A 3 37.41 15.14 -3.61
CA ILE A 3 36.92 14.32 -2.52
C ILE A 3 37.71 13.01 -2.62
N ASP A 4 38.64 12.78 -1.67
CA ASP A 4 39.27 11.47 -1.50
C ASP A 4 38.16 10.42 -1.46
N LYS A 5 38.13 9.51 -2.44
CA LYS A 5 37.20 8.39 -2.43
C LYS A 5 37.60 7.49 -1.24
N GLN A 6 36.99 7.74 -0.09
CA GLN A 6 37.14 6.86 1.06
C GLN A 6 36.76 5.44 0.65
N GLU A 7 37.59 4.46 1.01
CA GLU A 7 37.26 3.07 0.76
C GLU A 7 35.91 2.72 1.44
N PRO A 8 35.02 2.02 0.76
CA PRO A 8 33.73 1.67 1.33
C PRO A 8 33.91 0.78 2.56
N ILE A 9 33.19 1.10 3.63
CA ILE A 9 33.21 0.34 4.91
C ILE A 9 32.81 -1.13 4.69
N TRP A 10 31.98 -1.40 3.67
CA TRP A 10 31.52 -2.73 3.34
C TRP A 10 31.35 -2.88 1.82
N ARG A 11 31.64 -4.07 1.32
CA ARG A 11 31.40 -4.48 -0.08
C ARG A 11 30.61 -5.79 -0.12
N PRO A 12 29.61 -5.93 -1.02
CA PRO A 12 28.92 -7.20 -1.21
C PRO A 12 29.86 -8.25 -1.78
N SER A 13 29.64 -9.53 -1.41
CA SER A 13 30.35 -10.64 -2.05
C SER A 13 29.97 -10.76 -3.52
N THR A 14 30.85 -11.31 -4.34
CA THR A 14 30.59 -11.56 -5.77
C THR A 14 29.31 -12.40 -5.98
N GLN A 15 29.05 -13.36 -5.09
CA GLN A 15 27.84 -14.19 -5.15
C GLN A 15 26.57 -13.35 -4.88
N ARG A 16 26.63 -12.41 -3.95
CA ARG A 16 25.51 -11.52 -3.65
C ARG A 16 25.23 -10.58 -4.83
N VAL A 17 26.27 -10.03 -5.45
CA VAL A 17 26.12 -9.20 -6.66
C VAL A 17 25.47 -9.99 -7.79
N LYS A 18 25.94 -11.20 -8.09
CA LYS A 18 25.37 -12.05 -9.14
C LYS A 18 23.89 -12.42 -8.92
N LYS A 19 23.43 -12.46 -7.65
CA LYS A 19 22.03 -12.77 -7.29
C LYS A 19 21.16 -11.54 -7.13
N ALA A 20 21.70 -10.34 -7.31
CA ALA A 20 20.94 -9.11 -7.15
C ALA A 20 19.99 -8.89 -8.33
N ASN A 21 18.77 -8.39 -8.02
CA ASN A 21 17.78 -8.08 -9.07
C ASN A 21 18.30 -7.06 -10.09
N VAL A 22 19.11 -6.10 -9.65
CA VAL A 22 19.73 -5.13 -10.57
C VAL A 22 20.65 -5.82 -11.58
N THR A 23 21.40 -6.84 -11.17
CA THR A 23 22.25 -7.64 -12.08
C THR A 23 21.38 -8.39 -13.09
N SER A 24 20.32 -9.05 -12.62
CA SER A 24 19.35 -9.73 -13.51
C SER A 24 18.66 -8.77 -14.48
N PHE A 25 18.39 -7.54 -14.04
CA PHE A 25 17.83 -6.52 -14.92
C PHE A 25 18.83 -6.08 -15.99
N CYS A 26 20.12 -5.87 -15.66
CA CYS A 26 21.16 -5.60 -16.65
C CYS A 26 21.29 -6.73 -17.68
N GLU A 27 21.25 -7.99 -17.24
CA GLU A 27 21.25 -9.15 -18.14
C GLU A 27 20.01 -9.16 -19.07
N TYR A 28 18.84 -8.79 -18.55
CA TYR A 28 17.63 -8.64 -19.34
C TYR A 28 17.78 -7.55 -20.41
N LEU A 29 18.32 -6.37 -20.04
CA LEU A 29 18.56 -5.26 -20.97
C LEU A 29 19.53 -5.64 -22.08
N GLN A 30 20.60 -6.37 -21.73
CA GLN A 30 21.55 -6.87 -22.72
C GLN A 30 20.92 -7.87 -23.70
N LYS A 31 20.12 -8.82 -23.19
CA LYS A 31 19.39 -9.79 -24.02
C LYS A 31 18.35 -9.16 -24.92
N SER A 32 17.79 -8.03 -24.50
CA SER A 32 16.80 -7.23 -25.23
C SER A 32 17.46 -6.21 -26.18
N GLU A 33 18.77 -6.22 -26.34
CA GLU A 33 19.55 -5.30 -27.18
C GLU A 33 19.39 -3.82 -26.81
N LEU A 34 18.97 -3.53 -25.56
CA LEU A 34 18.77 -2.17 -25.06
C LEU A 34 20.04 -1.54 -24.47
N GLY A 35 21.05 -2.35 -24.14
CA GLY A 35 22.35 -1.88 -23.65
C GLY A 35 23.11 -2.95 -22.88
N ASN A 36 24.39 -2.69 -22.70
CA ASN A 36 25.28 -3.46 -21.82
C ASN A 36 25.97 -2.51 -20.85
N PHE A 37 25.79 -2.74 -19.57
CA PHE A 37 26.22 -1.83 -18.51
C PHE A 37 27.29 -2.49 -17.66
N GLU A 38 28.49 -1.89 -17.63
CA GLU A 38 29.65 -2.42 -16.89
C GLU A 38 29.47 -2.26 -15.38
N ASP A 39 28.79 -1.19 -14.95
CA ASP A 39 28.55 -0.87 -13.54
C ASP A 39 27.19 -0.17 -13.33
N TYR A 40 26.93 0.17 -12.07
CA TYR A 40 25.70 0.84 -11.68
C TYR A 40 25.61 2.28 -12.24
N ASP A 41 26.72 2.99 -12.30
CA ASP A 41 26.75 4.38 -12.77
C ASP A 41 26.38 4.44 -14.26
N ALA A 42 26.89 3.50 -15.08
CA ALA A 42 26.51 3.38 -16.48
C ALA A 42 25.03 3.05 -16.67
N LEU A 43 24.48 2.16 -15.84
CA LEU A 43 23.04 1.88 -15.84
C LEU A 43 22.22 3.12 -15.44
N TRP A 44 22.67 3.84 -14.42
CA TRP A 44 22.00 5.05 -13.94
C TRP A 44 22.00 6.13 -15.01
N ASP A 45 23.15 6.45 -15.62
CA ASP A 45 23.28 7.41 -16.70
C ASP A 45 22.34 7.08 -17.87
N TRP A 46 22.28 5.80 -18.26
CA TRP A 46 21.36 5.37 -19.29
C TRP A 46 19.90 5.54 -18.87
N SER A 47 19.54 5.21 -17.62
CA SER A 47 18.16 5.29 -17.13
C SER A 47 17.61 6.72 -17.13
N VAL A 48 18.45 7.73 -16.88
CA VAL A 48 18.05 9.14 -16.85
C VAL A 48 18.14 9.82 -18.23
N THR A 49 18.95 9.29 -19.15
CA THR A 49 19.04 9.78 -20.51
C THR A 49 18.08 9.11 -21.49
N ASN A 50 17.65 7.86 -21.17
CA ASN A 50 16.73 7.06 -21.98
C ASN A 50 15.49 6.65 -21.17
N ILE A 51 14.84 7.63 -20.54
CA ILE A 51 13.77 7.42 -19.55
C ILE A 51 12.66 6.52 -20.08
N GLU A 52 12.21 6.72 -21.32
CA GLU A 52 11.13 5.94 -21.92
C GLU A 52 11.53 4.47 -22.10
N ASN A 53 12.73 4.22 -22.63
CA ASN A 53 13.25 2.86 -22.81
C ASN A 53 13.44 2.17 -21.47
N PHE A 54 13.98 2.89 -20.45
CA PHE A 54 14.16 2.35 -19.12
C PHE A 54 12.83 1.89 -18.50
N TRP A 55 11.82 2.76 -18.45
CA TRP A 55 10.54 2.44 -17.82
C TRP A 55 9.73 1.40 -18.61
N SER A 56 9.84 1.42 -19.95
CA SER A 56 9.25 0.37 -20.79
C SER A 56 9.87 -1.00 -20.50
N ALA A 57 11.21 -1.06 -20.48
CA ALA A 57 11.93 -2.29 -20.17
C ALA A 57 11.67 -2.78 -18.74
N PHE A 58 11.58 -1.85 -17.78
CA PHE A 58 11.29 -2.18 -16.38
C PHE A 58 9.86 -2.75 -16.21
N TRP A 59 8.89 -2.22 -16.95
CA TRP A 59 7.53 -2.78 -16.99
C TRP A 59 7.53 -4.24 -17.46
N ASP A 60 8.23 -4.51 -18.56
CA ASP A 60 8.29 -5.85 -19.14
C ASP A 60 9.10 -6.82 -18.26
N TYR A 61 10.26 -6.40 -17.76
CA TYR A 61 11.06 -7.18 -16.82
C TYR A 61 10.32 -7.52 -15.53
N GLY A 62 9.60 -6.56 -14.97
CA GLY A 62 8.77 -6.73 -13.77
C GLY A 62 7.51 -7.56 -14.02
N ASN A 63 7.23 -7.98 -15.25
CA ASN A 63 6.00 -8.71 -15.63
C ASN A 63 4.74 -8.02 -15.07
N ILE A 64 4.68 -6.71 -15.20
CA ILE A 64 3.59 -5.90 -14.65
C ILE A 64 2.26 -6.26 -15.31
N GLN A 65 1.31 -6.66 -14.48
CA GLN A 65 -0.04 -7.00 -14.92
C GLN A 65 -0.83 -5.72 -15.22
N GLY A 66 -1.22 -5.53 -16.48
CA GLY A 66 -1.91 -4.34 -16.90
C GLY A 66 -1.80 -4.10 -18.40
N SER A 67 -2.09 -2.89 -18.82
CA SER A 67 -1.85 -2.40 -20.18
C SER A 67 -0.90 -1.21 -20.09
N LYS A 68 0.26 -1.32 -20.72
CA LYS A 68 1.28 -0.27 -20.74
C LYS A 68 0.86 0.94 -21.58
N GLY A 69 0.04 0.70 -22.61
CA GLY A 69 -0.26 1.70 -23.64
C GLY A 69 0.91 1.87 -24.64
N ASP A 70 0.76 2.83 -25.50
CA ASP A 70 1.69 3.13 -26.60
C ASP A 70 2.66 4.29 -26.29
N VAL A 71 2.37 5.06 -25.23
CA VAL A 71 3.19 6.19 -24.78
C VAL A 71 3.72 5.89 -23.38
N VAL A 72 5.04 5.95 -23.20
CA VAL A 72 5.68 5.69 -21.91
C VAL A 72 5.75 6.96 -21.05
N LEU A 73 6.09 8.09 -21.67
CA LEU A 73 6.21 9.38 -20.97
C LEU A 73 5.64 10.51 -21.85
N THR A 74 4.78 11.34 -21.26
CA THR A 74 4.37 12.58 -21.92
C THR A 74 5.50 13.59 -21.84
N PRO A 75 5.91 14.20 -22.95
CA PRO A 75 6.94 15.23 -22.95
C PRO A 75 6.59 16.37 -21.98
N CYS A 76 7.51 16.68 -21.06
CA CYS A 76 7.34 17.76 -20.09
C CYS A 76 8.68 18.41 -19.77
N LYS A 77 8.65 19.69 -19.36
CA LYS A 77 9.85 20.43 -18.90
C LYS A 77 10.11 20.24 -17.42
N GLU A 78 9.06 19.99 -16.65
CA GLU A 78 9.10 19.88 -15.20
C GLU A 78 8.54 18.54 -14.76
N ILE A 79 9.20 17.89 -13.81
CA ILE A 79 8.83 16.58 -13.31
C ILE A 79 7.39 16.52 -12.77
N ILE A 80 6.90 17.61 -12.19
CA ILE A 80 5.53 17.69 -11.66
C ILE A 80 4.46 17.51 -12.73
N ASN A 81 4.80 17.81 -13.99
CA ASN A 81 3.92 17.65 -15.13
C ASN A 81 4.13 16.32 -15.88
N ALA A 82 5.08 15.51 -15.44
CA ALA A 82 5.36 14.23 -16.05
C ALA A 82 4.19 13.26 -15.85
N LYS A 83 3.75 12.66 -16.95
CA LYS A 83 2.77 11.57 -16.93
C LYS A 83 3.41 10.35 -17.52
N PHE A 84 3.74 9.38 -16.67
CA PHE A 84 4.18 8.06 -17.10
C PHE A 84 2.98 7.23 -17.52
N PHE A 85 3.14 6.47 -18.58
CA PHE A 85 2.11 5.59 -19.15
C PHE A 85 0.71 6.23 -19.19
N PRO A 86 0.54 7.38 -19.88
CA PRO A 86 -0.71 8.16 -19.84
C PRO A 86 -1.94 7.36 -20.30
N ASN A 87 -1.75 6.36 -21.16
CA ASN A 87 -2.77 5.43 -21.65
C ASN A 87 -2.74 4.09 -20.90
N GLY A 88 -1.86 3.95 -19.91
CA GLY A 88 -1.69 2.73 -19.14
C GLY A 88 -2.86 2.44 -18.19
N LYS A 89 -3.14 1.15 -18.01
CA LYS A 89 -4.15 0.65 -17.06
C LYS A 89 -3.53 -0.42 -16.16
N ILE A 90 -3.64 -0.23 -14.86
CA ILE A 90 -2.99 -1.09 -13.86
C ILE A 90 -3.87 -1.24 -12.62
N ASN A 91 -3.71 -2.33 -11.89
CA ASN A 91 -4.21 -2.45 -10.52
C ASN A 91 -3.07 -2.87 -9.58
N TYR A 92 -2.89 -2.14 -8.50
CA TYR A 92 -1.80 -2.40 -7.54
C TYR A 92 -1.95 -3.76 -6.87
N ALA A 93 -3.16 -4.08 -6.35
CA ALA A 93 -3.41 -5.36 -5.68
C ALA A 93 -3.25 -6.56 -6.62
N GLU A 94 -3.61 -6.43 -7.90
CA GLU A 94 -3.39 -7.47 -8.91
C GLU A 94 -1.90 -7.82 -9.03
N ASN A 95 -1.04 -6.81 -9.07
CA ASN A 95 0.40 -7.01 -9.19
C ASN A 95 1.02 -7.60 -7.92
N VAL A 96 0.61 -7.14 -6.74
CA VAL A 96 1.09 -7.68 -5.47
C VAL A 96 0.67 -9.13 -5.29
N LEU A 97 -0.60 -9.47 -5.52
CA LEU A 97 -1.13 -10.81 -5.27
C LEU A 97 -0.70 -11.85 -6.32
N ASN A 98 -0.30 -11.40 -7.52
CA ASN A 98 0.27 -12.28 -8.54
C ASN A 98 1.76 -12.58 -8.30
N ALA A 99 2.44 -11.87 -7.42
CA ALA A 99 3.85 -12.08 -7.07
C ALA A 99 4.06 -13.25 -6.09
N SER A 100 3.09 -14.15 -5.95
CA SER A 100 3.13 -15.26 -4.99
C SER A 100 4.35 -16.18 -5.21
N ASN A 101 4.93 -16.65 -4.12
CA ASN A 101 6.03 -17.59 -4.09
C ASN A 101 5.78 -18.67 -3.01
N ASN A 102 6.72 -19.58 -2.82
CA ASN A 102 6.60 -20.67 -1.84
C ASN A 102 6.85 -20.23 -0.38
N GLY A 103 7.22 -18.97 -0.15
CA GLY A 103 7.42 -18.42 1.20
C GLY A 103 6.13 -17.83 1.78
N PRO A 104 6.19 -17.32 3.03
CA PRO A 104 5.08 -16.59 3.62
C PRO A 104 4.84 -15.27 2.86
N ALA A 105 3.57 -14.86 2.77
CA ALA A 105 3.19 -13.56 2.23
C ALA A 105 3.46 -12.44 3.23
N ILE A 106 3.16 -12.69 4.51
CA ILE A 106 3.37 -11.74 5.61
C ILE A 106 4.04 -12.47 6.77
N ILE A 107 5.06 -11.86 7.34
CA ILE A 107 5.62 -12.23 8.63
C ILE A 107 5.39 -11.05 9.56
N PHE A 108 4.57 -11.25 10.57
CA PHE A 108 4.21 -10.24 11.56
C PHE A 108 4.85 -10.56 12.91
N HIS A 109 5.46 -9.55 13.50
CA HIS A 109 5.95 -9.60 14.87
C HIS A 109 5.24 -8.50 15.67
N ASP A 110 4.64 -8.87 16.78
CA ASP A 110 4.08 -7.90 17.71
C ASP A 110 5.11 -7.45 18.76
N GLU A 111 4.76 -6.47 19.57
CA GLU A 111 5.63 -5.98 20.63
C GLU A 111 5.79 -7.01 21.77
N GLY A 112 4.83 -7.91 21.96
CA GLY A 112 4.88 -9.02 22.91
C GLY A 112 5.84 -10.14 22.50
N GLY A 113 6.42 -10.08 21.30
CA GLY A 113 7.33 -11.06 20.75
C GLY A 113 6.65 -12.24 20.05
N ALA A 114 5.34 -12.24 19.94
CA ALA A 114 4.65 -13.24 19.13
C ALA A 114 4.97 -13.04 17.64
N ARG A 115 5.14 -14.16 16.93
CA ARG A 115 5.41 -14.19 15.50
C ARG A 115 4.32 -14.96 14.79
N THR A 116 3.67 -14.30 13.82
CA THR A 116 2.63 -14.89 13.00
C THR A 116 3.03 -14.86 11.53
N GLU A 117 2.82 -15.95 10.83
CA GLU A 117 3.03 -16.02 9.38
C GLU A 117 1.69 -16.22 8.68
N TRP A 118 1.49 -15.49 7.58
CA TRP A 118 0.37 -15.65 6.67
C TRP A 118 0.87 -16.18 5.34
N SER A 119 0.25 -17.21 4.84
CA SER A 119 0.47 -17.70 3.48
C SER A 119 -0.16 -16.75 2.45
N TRP A 120 0.29 -16.84 1.19
CA TRP A 120 -0.34 -16.14 0.07
C TRP A 120 -1.82 -16.51 -0.10
N LYS A 121 -2.20 -17.74 0.22
CA LYS A 121 -3.59 -18.20 0.17
C LYS A 121 -4.45 -17.51 1.23
N GLU A 122 -3.96 -17.37 2.47
CA GLU A 122 -4.67 -16.69 3.55
C GLU A 122 -4.83 -15.20 3.23
N LEU A 123 -3.76 -14.56 2.75
CA LEU A 123 -3.82 -13.16 2.30
C LEU A 123 -4.84 -12.99 1.18
N TYR A 124 -4.78 -13.80 0.13
CA TYR A 124 -5.72 -13.74 -1.00
C TYR A 124 -7.17 -13.94 -0.54
N ASN A 125 -7.43 -14.94 0.30
CA ASN A 125 -8.76 -15.23 0.80
C ASN A 125 -9.33 -14.05 1.60
N SER A 126 -8.53 -13.47 2.50
CA SER A 126 -8.94 -12.31 3.31
C SER A 126 -9.21 -11.08 2.45
N VAL A 127 -8.37 -10.83 1.44
CA VAL A 127 -8.60 -9.74 0.47
C VAL A 127 -9.88 -9.97 -0.33
N SER A 128 -10.15 -11.22 -0.76
CA SER A 128 -11.36 -11.57 -1.49
C SER A 128 -12.63 -11.30 -0.69
N LEU A 129 -12.66 -11.71 0.58
CA LEU A 129 -13.81 -11.46 1.46
C LEU A 129 -14.01 -9.96 1.69
N LEU A 130 -12.94 -9.24 2.02
CA LEU A 130 -13.03 -7.82 2.31
C LEU A 130 -13.38 -6.99 1.07
N GLN A 131 -12.92 -7.37 -0.12
CA GLN A 131 -13.32 -6.70 -1.35
C GLN A 131 -14.84 -6.75 -1.55
N GLN A 132 -15.44 -7.93 -1.33
CA GLN A 132 -16.89 -8.12 -1.45
C GLN A 132 -17.65 -7.26 -0.42
N SER A 133 -17.20 -7.27 0.83
CA SER A 133 -17.80 -6.47 1.92
C SER A 133 -17.74 -4.97 1.63
N LEU A 134 -16.61 -4.48 1.10
CA LEU A 134 -16.45 -3.08 0.72
C LEU A 134 -17.37 -2.69 -0.45
N ARG A 135 -17.49 -3.56 -1.47
CA ARG A 135 -18.40 -3.32 -2.61
C ARG A 135 -19.86 -3.31 -2.17
N GLU A 136 -20.26 -4.23 -1.29
CA GLU A 136 -21.61 -4.24 -0.72
C GLU A 136 -21.89 -2.97 0.11
N SER A 137 -20.87 -2.43 0.77
CA SER A 137 -20.93 -1.13 1.46
C SER A 137 -20.89 0.08 0.51
N GLY A 138 -20.97 -0.15 -0.81
CA GLY A 138 -21.01 0.88 -1.83
C GLY A 138 -19.66 1.57 -2.13
N VAL A 139 -18.51 0.98 -1.73
CA VAL A 139 -17.19 1.51 -2.09
C VAL A 139 -16.94 1.28 -3.58
N GLN A 140 -16.57 2.34 -4.27
CA GLN A 140 -16.34 2.36 -5.71
C GLN A 140 -14.96 2.95 -6.04
N LYS A 141 -14.54 2.82 -7.30
CA LYS A 141 -13.35 3.47 -7.84
C LYS A 141 -13.33 4.96 -7.49
N GLY A 142 -12.19 5.43 -6.96
CA GLY A 142 -11.97 6.82 -6.57
C GLY A 142 -12.52 7.20 -5.19
N ASP A 143 -13.33 6.36 -4.53
CA ASP A 143 -13.72 6.58 -3.14
C ASP A 143 -12.48 6.53 -2.23
N ARG A 144 -12.47 7.32 -1.16
CA ARG A 144 -11.41 7.27 -0.14
C ARG A 144 -11.84 6.33 0.96
N VAL A 145 -10.89 5.52 1.38
CA VAL A 145 -11.00 4.65 2.56
C VAL A 145 -9.83 4.96 3.47
N ALA A 146 -10.11 5.17 4.75
CA ALA A 146 -9.10 5.57 5.72
C ALA A 146 -8.83 4.50 6.77
N GLY A 147 -7.64 4.58 7.39
CA GLY A 147 -7.27 3.73 8.52
C GLY A 147 -6.57 4.50 9.63
N ILE A 148 -6.96 4.22 10.89
CA ILE A 148 -6.18 4.52 12.09
C ILE A 148 -5.66 3.17 12.56
N VAL A 149 -4.49 2.81 12.04
CA VAL A 149 -4.06 1.41 12.06
C VAL A 149 -2.57 1.27 12.36
N PRO A 150 -2.18 0.31 13.20
CA PRO A 150 -0.78 -0.08 13.34
C PRO A 150 -0.36 -0.97 12.18
N ASN A 151 0.94 -1.25 12.10
CA ASN A 151 1.45 -2.26 11.17
C ASN A 151 0.92 -3.63 11.59
N SER A 152 0.06 -4.21 10.76
CA SER A 152 -0.55 -5.52 11.01
C SER A 152 -0.96 -6.20 9.71
N PRO A 153 -1.18 -7.52 9.70
CA PRO A 153 -1.72 -8.22 8.54
C PRO A 153 -3.06 -7.65 8.08
N TYR A 154 -3.92 -7.24 8.99
CA TYR A 154 -5.23 -6.63 8.69
C TYR A 154 -5.10 -5.32 7.90
N THR A 155 -4.10 -4.52 8.23
CA THR A 155 -3.79 -3.27 7.50
C THR A 155 -3.41 -3.56 6.04
N ILE A 156 -2.61 -4.61 5.80
CA ILE A 156 -2.22 -5.04 4.45
C ILE A 156 -3.43 -5.57 3.68
N VAL A 157 -4.27 -6.37 4.32
CA VAL A 157 -5.52 -6.86 3.71
C VAL A 157 -6.44 -5.69 3.33
N ALA A 158 -6.62 -4.71 4.23
CA ALA A 158 -7.45 -3.53 3.96
C ALA A 158 -6.91 -2.72 2.76
N LEU A 159 -5.61 -2.43 2.75
CA LEU A 159 -4.94 -1.76 1.64
C LEU A 159 -5.15 -2.48 0.30
N LEU A 160 -4.95 -3.80 0.26
CA LEU A 160 -5.08 -4.59 -0.96
C LEU A 160 -6.53 -4.72 -1.42
N ALA A 161 -7.47 -4.86 -0.50
CA ALA A 161 -8.89 -4.91 -0.83
C ALA A 161 -9.38 -3.56 -1.40
N VAL A 162 -9.01 -2.45 -0.78
CA VAL A 162 -9.32 -1.10 -1.25
C VAL A 162 -8.73 -0.83 -2.64
N SER A 163 -7.44 -1.10 -2.82
CA SER A 163 -6.77 -0.89 -4.10
C SER A 163 -7.28 -1.82 -5.20
N SER A 164 -7.74 -3.04 -4.85
CA SER A 164 -8.35 -3.96 -5.83
C SER A 164 -9.62 -3.40 -6.47
N ILE A 165 -10.35 -2.54 -5.76
CA ILE A 165 -11.56 -1.84 -6.23
C ILE A 165 -11.21 -0.57 -7.04
N GLY A 166 -9.94 -0.13 -7.01
CA GLY A 166 -9.54 1.16 -7.56
C GLY A 166 -9.90 2.34 -6.66
N ALA A 167 -10.21 2.08 -5.39
CA ALA A 167 -10.39 3.10 -4.37
C ALA A 167 -9.04 3.55 -3.79
N VAL A 168 -9.04 4.71 -3.13
CA VAL A 168 -7.83 5.38 -2.64
C VAL A 168 -7.67 5.10 -1.14
N TRP A 169 -6.49 4.62 -0.74
CA TRP A 169 -6.16 4.34 0.65
C TRP A 169 -5.45 5.53 1.31
N SER A 170 -5.80 5.80 2.57
CA SER A 170 -5.04 6.70 3.43
C SER A 170 -5.01 6.16 4.85
N SER A 171 -3.86 6.23 5.51
CA SER A 171 -3.77 5.78 6.91
C SER A 171 -2.85 6.66 7.72
N CYS A 172 -3.10 6.69 9.01
CA CYS A 172 -2.19 7.28 9.99
C CYS A 172 -2.01 6.34 11.19
N SER A 173 -0.93 6.58 11.94
CA SER A 173 -0.62 5.80 13.14
C SER A 173 -1.72 5.94 14.19
N PRO A 174 -2.04 4.90 14.95
CA PRO A 174 -2.94 4.98 16.11
C PRO A 174 -2.38 5.85 17.24
N ASP A 175 -1.06 6.16 17.23
CA ASP A 175 -0.43 7.06 18.21
C ASP A 175 -0.85 8.54 18.02
N PHE A 176 -1.48 8.88 16.93
CA PHE A 176 -1.98 10.24 16.72
C PHE A 176 -3.17 10.50 17.64
N GLY A 177 -3.09 11.58 18.42
CA GLY A 177 -4.23 12.05 19.19
C GLY A 177 -5.40 12.44 18.28
N LEU A 178 -6.61 12.52 18.84
CA LEU A 178 -7.85 12.78 18.12
C LEU A 178 -7.77 14.00 17.19
N SER A 179 -7.18 15.12 17.64
CA SER A 179 -7.05 16.33 16.82
C SER A 179 -6.25 16.07 15.56
N ALA A 180 -5.07 15.43 15.69
CA ALA A 180 -4.20 15.16 14.56
C ALA A 180 -4.80 14.12 13.59
N ALA A 181 -5.59 13.18 14.09
CA ALA A 181 -6.35 12.24 13.28
C ALA A 181 -7.50 12.93 12.53
N LEU A 182 -8.28 13.78 13.22
CA LEU A 182 -9.37 14.57 12.63
C LEU A 182 -8.87 15.47 11.51
N ASP A 183 -7.75 16.18 11.72
CA ASP A 183 -7.16 17.08 10.73
C ASP A 183 -6.84 16.38 9.40
N ARG A 184 -6.51 15.09 9.44
CA ARG A 184 -6.21 14.28 8.25
C ARG A 184 -7.45 13.66 7.67
N ILE A 185 -8.21 12.97 8.50
CA ILE A 185 -9.36 12.18 8.04
C ILE A 185 -10.46 13.07 7.49
N SER A 186 -10.71 14.25 8.08
CA SER A 186 -11.73 15.18 7.58
C SER A 186 -11.36 15.77 6.21
N GLN A 187 -10.08 15.95 5.89
CA GLN A 187 -9.65 16.48 4.59
C GLN A 187 -9.94 15.54 3.42
N ILE A 188 -9.90 14.24 3.65
CA ILE A 188 -10.08 13.24 2.60
C ILE A 188 -11.50 12.71 2.48
N GLU A 189 -12.36 13.03 3.46
CA GLU A 189 -13.76 12.62 3.48
C GLU A 189 -13.96 11.12 3.13
N PRO A 190 -13.42 10.20 3.93
CA PRO A 190 -13.47 8.78 3.61
C PRO A 190 -14.88 8.22 3.80
N LYS A 191 -15.27 7.26 2.95
CA LYS A 191 -16.52 6.53 3.06
C LYS A 191 -16.50 5.46 4.15
N VAL A 192 -15.33 4.82 4.33
CA VAL A 192 -15.10 3.75 5.30
C VAL A 192 -13.85 4.09 6.13
N LEU A 193 -13.93 3.80 7.43
CA LEU A 193 -12.82 3.90 8.36
C LEU A 193 -12.46 2.50 8.89
N PHE A 194 -11.21 2.12 8.81
CA PHE A 194 -10.64 0.96 9.50
C PHE A 194 -9.93 1.41 10.78
N CYS A 195 -10.12 0.65 11.86
CA CYS A 195 -9.40 0.89 13.10
C CYS A 195 -9.08 -0.45 13.78
N ALA A 196 -7.93 -0.57 14.44
CA ALA A 196 -7.69 -1.65 15.39
C ALA A 196 -8.52 -1.41 16.64
N ASP A 197 -8.94 -2.48 17.33
CA ASP A 197 -9.53 -2.38 18.68
C ASP A 197 -8.58 -1.69 19.66
N GLY A 198 -7.29 -1.91 19.49
CA GLY A 198 -6.22 -1.31 20.23
C GLY A 198 -4.86 -1.73 19.69
N TYR A 199 -3.81 -1.40 20.40
CA TYR A 199 -2.43 -1.80 20.11
C TYR A 199 -1.61 -1.83 21.41
N GLN A 200 -0.47 -2.52 21.36
CA GLN A 200 0.49 -2.52 22.45
C GLN A 200 1.60 -1.51 22.15
N TYR A 201 1.97 -0.75 23.17
CA TYR A 201 3.09 0.18 23.08
C TYR A 201 3.80 0.29 24.44
N ASN A 202 5.10 0.03 24.46
CA ASN A 202 5.95 0.07 25.64
C ASN A 202 5.38 -0.78 26.80
N GLY A 203 4.90 -1.99 26.48
CA GLY A 203 4.31 -2.93 27.43
C GLY A 203 2.93 -2.53 27.97
N LYS A 204 2.29 -1.54 27.36
CA LYS A 204 0.94 -1.09 27.72
C LYS A 204 -0.03 -1.35 26.58
N GLU A 205 -1.21 -1.81 26.97
CA GLU A 205 -2.34 -1.91 26.06
C GLU A 205 -3.05 -0.58 25.94
N ILE A 206 -3.28 -0.12 24.71
CA ILE A 206 -3.94 1.14 24.41
C ILE A 206 -5.16 0.83 23.54
N SER A 207 -6.36 1.23 23.98
CA SER A 207 -7.60 1.07 23.22
C SER A 207 -7.79 2.20 22.21
N ASN A 208 -8.23 1.85 20.99
CA ASN A 208 -8.57 2.79 19.92
C ASN A 208 -10.08 3.01 19.76
N ILE A 209 -10.93 2.32 20.53
CA ILE A 209 -12.40 2.38 20.36
C ILE A 209 -12.91 3.81 20.53
N LYS A 210 -12.39 4.55 21.50
CA LYS A 210 -12.80 5.94 21.72
C LYS A 210 -12.45 6.84 20.54
N ILE A 211 -11.24 6.75 20.01
CA ILE A 211 -10.85 7.57 18.85
C ILE A 211 -11.65 7.19 17.59
N ALA A 212 -11.94 5.91 17.40
CA ALA A 212 -12.80 5.43 16.32
C ALA A 212 -14.23 6.00 16.43
N ALA A 213 -14.82 6.02 17.63
CA ALA A 213 -16.13 6.58 17.90
C ALA A 213 -16.16 8.10 17.65
N ASP A 214 -15.17 8.82 18.18
CA ASP A 214 -15.06 10.27 18.00
C ASP A 214 -14.90 10.66 16.51
N LEU A 215 -14.08 9.93 15.74
CA LEU A 215 -13.92 10.16 14.30
C LEU A 215 -15.19 9.84 13.53
N THR A 216 -15.83 8.71 13.85
CA THR A 216 -17.09 8.30 13.20
C THR A 216 -18.20 9.32 13.39
N SER A 217 -18.28 9.93 14.57
CA SER A 217 -19.30 10.94 14.87
C SER A 217 -19.01 12.31 14.24
N ARG A 218 -17.72 12.69 14.14
CA ARG A 218 -17.30 14.05 13.72
C ARG A 218 -17.01 14.15 12.22
N VAL A 219 -16.83 13.04 11.51
CA VAL A 219 -16.57 13.01 10.06
C VAL A 219 -17.81 12.44 9.36
N PRO A 220 -18.73 13.29 8.85
CA PRO A 220 -20.04 12.86 8.33
C PRO A 220 -19.95 11.90 7.13
N SER A 221 -18.85 11.97 6.35
CA SER A 221 -18.62 11.10 5.20
C SER A 221 -18.44 9.62 5.58
N ILE A 222 -18.01 9.31 6.81
CA ILE A 222 -17.85 7.95 7.30
C ILE A 222 -19.22 7.29 7.43
N GLN A 223 -19.46 6.28 6.61
CA GLN A 223 -20.69 5.48 6.58
C GLN A 223 -20.55 4.20 7.41
N LYS A 224 -19.33 3.63 7.45
CA LYS A 224 -18.99 2.43 8.25
C LYS A 224 -17.60 2.57 8.89
N THR A 225 -17.48 2.04 10.11
CA THR A 225 -16.24 1.92 10.85
C THR A 225 -16.00 0.46 11.21
N ILE A 226 -14.97 -0.14 10.63
CA ILE A 226 -14.64 -1.55 10.79
C ILE A 226 -13.53 -1.68 11.83
N ILE A 227 -13.79 -2.46 12.87
CA ILE A 227 -12.85 -2.73 13.95
C ILE A 227 -12.27 -4.13 13.78
N PHE A 228 -10.94 -4.21 13.59
CA PHE A 228 -10.24 -5.50 13.54
C PHE A 228 -9.51 -5.79 14.86
N PRO A 229 -9.44 -7.10 15.24
CA PRO A 229 -8.89 -7.51 16.52
C PRO A 229 -7.36 -7.55 16.49
N LEU A 230 -6.72 -6.86 17.44
CA LEU A 230 -5.29 -7.03 17.75
C LEU A 230 -5.09 -7.38 19.22
N ASN A 231 -5.86 -6.77 20.11
CA ASN A 231 -5.79 -7.03 21.54
C ASN A 231 -6.88 -8.00 21.99
N HIS A 232 -8.10 -7.85 21.48
CA HIS A 232 -9.26 -8.64 21.90
C HIS A 232 -10.06 -9.17 20.70
N VAL A 233 -10.39 -10.44 20.72
CA VAL A 233 -11.21 -11.09 19.66
C VAL A 233 -12.61 -10.49 19.61
N GLU A 234 -13.17 -10.09 20.75
CA GLU A 234 -14.50 -9.50 20.91
C GLU A 234 -14.37 -8.16 21.64
N ALA A 235 -14.05 -7.10 20.89
CA ALA A 235 -13.99 -5.75 21.45
C ALA A 235 -15.42 -5.18 21.59
N ASP A 236 -15.68 -4.45 22.70
CA ASP A 236 -16.91 -3.66 22.82
C ASP A 236 -16.85 -2.44 21.90
N ILE A 237 -17.60 -2.49 20.81
CA ILE A 237 -17.71 -1.42 19.81
C ILE A 237 -18.98 -0.57 19.99
N SER A 238 -19.77 -0.78 21.06
CA SER A 238 -21.00 -0.03 21.34
C SER A 238 -20.82 1.51 21.32
N PRO A 239 -19.64 2.08 21.74
CA PRO A 239 -19.43 3.52 21.64
C PRO A 239 -19.42 4.08 20.22
N ILE A 240 -19.20 3.26 19.19
CA ILE A 240 -19.19 3.69 17.78
C ILE A 240 -20.62 3.82 17.22
N GLY A 241 -21.58 3.14 17.85
CA GLY A 241 -22.98 3.13 17.44
C GLY A 241 -23.23 2.30 16.17
N GLU A 242 -24.32 2.61 15.46
CA GLU A 242 -24.80 1.81 14.30
C GLU A 242 -23.83 1.73 13.12
N LYS A 243 -22.88 2.65 13.02
CA LYS A 243 -21.84 2.63 11.96
C LYS A 243 -20.70 1.66 12.27
N GLY A 244 -20.58 1.21 13.53
CA GLY A 244 -19.53 0.27 13.97
C GLY A 244 -19.86 -1.16 13.59
N ILE A 245 -18.85 -1.91 13.13
CA ILE A 245 -18.96 -3.34 12.86
C ILE A 245 -17.61 -4.02 13.14
N LEU A 246 -17.65 -5.22 13.75
CA LEU A 246 -16.47 -6.04 13.91
C LEU A 246 -16.02 -6.62 12.57
N TRP A 247 -14.73 -6.79 12.40
CA TRP A 247 -14.13 -7.38 11.21
C TRP A 247 -14.72 -8.75 10.85
N SER A 248 -14.89 -9.63 11.84
CA SER A 248 -15.51 -10.94 11.67
C SER A 248 -16.90 -10.85 11.07
N ASP A 249 -17.75 -9.98 11.64
CA ASP A 249 -19.13 -9.81 11.22
C ASP A 249 -19.24 -9.15 9.84
N TYR A 250 -18.29 -8.25 9.55
CA TYR A 250 -18.21 -7.58 8.25
C TYR A 250 -17.89 -8.54 7.11
N LEU A 251 -17.09 -9.58 7.39
CA LEU A 251 -16.72 -10.59 6.41
C LEU A 251 -17.67 -11.81 6.38
N ALA A 252 -18.38 -12.09 7.47
CA ALA A 252 -19.19 -13.29 7.64
C ALA A 252 -20.21 -13.59 6.52
N PRO A 253 -20.85 -12.58 5.86
CA PRO A 253 -21.81 -12.83 4.79
C PRO A 253 -21.20 -13.38 3.51
N PHE A 254 -19.88 -13.36 3.34
CA PHE A 254 -19.22 -13.64 2.07
C PHE A 254 -18.42 -14.94 2.08
N ALA A 255 -18.30 -15.56 0.91
CA ALA A 255 -17.42 -16.68 0.66
C ALA A 255 -16.26 -16.25 -0.26
N VAL A 256 -15.14 -16.96 -0.16
CA VAL A 256 -13.97 -16.68 -0.99
C VAL A 256 -14.31 -16.87 -2.46
N GLN A 257 -14.06 -15.85 -3.25
CA GLN A 257 -14.26 -15.82 -4.70
C GLN A 257 -13.01 -15.31 -5.40
N LYS A 258 -12.99 -15.40 -6.73
CA LYS A 258 -11.95 -14.75 -7.53
C LYS A 258 -12.03 -13.23 -7.34
N ILE A 259 -10.90 -12.62 -6.97
CA ILE A 259 -10.82 -11.16 -6.84
C ILE A 259 -11.01 -10.52 -8.23
N HIS A 260 -11.89 -9.53 -8.29
CA HIS A 260 -12.08 -8.71 -9.48
C HIS A 260 -11.29 -7.42 -9.34
N TYR A 261 -10.23 -7.28 -10.13
CA TYR A 261 -9.35 -6.11 -10.11
C TYR A 261 -9.87 -5.01 -11.03
N GLU A 262 -10.19 -3.85 -10.45
CA GLU A 262 -10.52 -2.65 -11.20
C GLU A 262 -9.22 -2.00 -11.68
N ARG A 263 -8.86 -2.17 -12.94
CA ARG A 263 -7.68 -1.52 -13.52
C ARG A 263 -7.99 -0.06 -13.77
N VAL A 264 -7.29 0.80 -13.06
CA VAL A 264 -7.38 2.26 -13.11
C VAL A 264 -6.33 2.83 -14.07
N ASN A 265 -6.41 4.12 -14.42
CA ASN A 265 -5.33 4.76 -15.17
C ASN A 265 -4.05 4.76 -14.33
N PHE A 266 -2.90 4.62 -14.96
CA PHE A 266 -1.61 4.60 -14.29
C PHE A 266 -1.37 5.82 -13.39
N ASN A 267 -1.92 6.97 -13.77
CA ASN A 267 -1.78 8.22 -13.02
C ASN A 267 -2.95 8.51 -12.05
N ASP A 268 -3.92 7.59 -11.89
CA ASP A 268 -4.96 7.73 -10.88
C ASP A 268 -4.35 7.55 -9.48
N PRO A 269 -4.83 8.26 -8.44
CA PRO A 269 -4.26 8.17 -7.11
C PRO A 269 -4.49 6.79 -6.48
N LEU A 270 -3.45 6.23 -5.85
CA LEU A 270 -3.49 4.99 -5.07
C LEU A 270 -3.53 5.30 -3.58
N PHE A 271 -2.71 6.28 -3.14
CA PHE A 271 -2.55 6.68 -1.76
C PHE A 271 -2.74 8.17 -1.57
N ILE A 272 -3.27 8.54 -0.39
CA ILE A 272 -3.14 9.89 0.14
C ILE A 272 -2.25 9.80 1.38
N MET A 273 -1.10 10.48 1.33
CA MET A 273 -0.14 10.51 2.43
C MET A 273 0.03 11.96 2.89
N PHE A 274 0.14 12.13 4.19
CA PHE A 274 0.33 13.43 4.80
C PHE A 274 1.78 13.64 5.22
N SER A 275 2.33 14.78 4.87
CA SER A 275 3.59 15.24 5.44
C SER A 275 3.37 15.97 6.75
N SER A 276 4.35 15.91 7.67
CA SER A 276 4.35 16.77 8.86
C SER A 276 4.50 18.22 8.42
N GLY A 277 3.45 19.02 8.58
CA GLY A 277 3.52 20.45 8.32
C GLY A 277 4.45 21.13 9.33
N THR A 278 5.52 21.75 8.87
CA THR A 278 6.40 22.58 9.72
C THR A 278 5.74 23.89 10.14
N THR A 279 4.61 24.26 9.58
CA THR A 279 3.97 25.57 9.71
C THR A 279 2.45 25.55 9.81
N GLY A 280 1.83 24.44 10.24
CA GLY A 280 0.36 24.40 10.36
C GLY A 280 -0.27 23.01 10.18
N LEU A 281 -1.47 22.98 9.62
CA LEU A 281 -2.21 21.73 9.36
C LEU A 281 -1.41 20.78 8.44
N PRO A 282 -1.58 19.45 8.61
CA PRO A 282 -0.97 18.45 7.74
C PRO A 282 -1.32 18.72 6.27
N LYS A 283 -0.32 18.57 5.40
CA LYS A 283 -0.47 18.78 3.95
C LYS A 283 -0.34 17.47 3.22
#